data_eedf9196d874fd5bc38b18803036fb02
#
_entry.id   eedf9196d874fd5bc38b18803036fb02
#
_cell.length_a   1.000
_cell.length_b   1.000
_cell.length_c   1.000
_cell.angle_alpha   90.00
_cell.angle_beta   90.00
_cell.angle_gamma   90.00
#
_symmetry.space_group_name_H-M   'P 1'
#
loop_
_entity.id
_entity.type
_entity.pdbx_description
1 polymer ?
#
loop_
_entity_poly.entity_id
_entity_poly.type
_entity_poly.pdbx_seq_one_letter_code
_entity_poly.pdbx_strand_id
1 'polypeptide(L)'
;MSDFTSGFWSAFVAGITAVSILACILLLWISGKTKAMTSHDNTTGHVWDGDLREMNNPLPRWWVGLFIITVLFAIAYLFLYPGMGSYKGSLGWSATGQFDKEVNQGNEQVAPLYAKFSGMSTEQLAKDPEAMGIGDRLFMNNCSQCHGSDARGSKGFPNLTDNDWNWGGTPDKIQETITHGRMGVMPPQAAAIGTPDDVRNLANYVLSLSGAPNDSTRAGLGKAKFVVCSACHGPDGKGNQALGAPNLTDNVWFLGPGVESHVVSMINNGHMGVMPAWESKFTPEQIKVLTAYVWGNGGGVAAPAAAPAPAAAAAPAAADSPSVTVDNGVVKFFFATGKADLATGADKALADVVAGVQAGKKAMISGFVDSTGNAAQNDELAKQRAFAVRDQLKALGVAEDKIELKKPENVDAGAGAQARRVEVSLV
;
A
#
# COMPACT_ATOMS: atom_id res chain seq x y z
N MET A 1 -5.18 7.06 -22.14
CA MET A 1 -4.77 5.86 -22.91
C MET A 1 -6.04 5.19 -23.41
N SER A 2 -6.03 4.55 -24.58
CA SER A 2 -7.18 3.74 -24.98
C SER A 2 -7.11 2.43 -24.20
N ASP A 3 -8.26 1.99 -23.68
CA ASP A 3 -8.36 0.74 -22.91
C ASP A 3 -8.22 -0.53 -23.80
N PHE A 4 -7.91 -0.33 -25.08
CA PHE A 4 -7.73 -1.41 -26.04
C PHE A 4 -6.26 -1.78 -26.22
N THR A 5 -5.96 -3.07 -26.17
CA THR A 5 -4.60 -3.61 -26.33
C THR A 5 -4.08 -3.48 -27.77
N SER A 6 -4.96 -3.28 -28.76
CA SER A 6 -4.58 -3.05 -30.16
C SER A 6 -5.66 -2.26 -30.92
N GLY A 7 -5.28 -1.67 -32.05
CA GLY A 7 -6.21 -0.97 -32.96
C GLY A 7 -7.28 -1.90 -33.56
N PHE A 8 -7.02 -3.20 -33.65
CA PHE A 8 -8.00 -4.19 -34.10
C PHE A 8 -9.24 -4.20 -33.21
N TRP A 9 -9.07 -4.27 -31.89
CA TRP A 9 -10.22 -4.31 -30.97
C TRP A 9 -11.02 -3.01 -30.97
N SER A 10 -10.35 -1.87 -31.13
CA SER A 10 -11.03 -0.59 -31.28
C SER A 10 -11.91 -0.56 -32.55
N ALA A 11 -11.35 -1.00 -33.68
CA ALA A 11 -12.09 -1.07 -34.95
C ALA A 11 -13.23 -2.11 -34.91
N PHE A 12 -12.99 -3.26 -34.24
CA PHE A 12 -14.01 -4.30 -34.05
C PHE A 12 -15.21 -3.77 -33.25
N VAL A 13 -14.99 -3.13 -32.12
CA VAL A 13 -16.08 -2.56 -31.32
C VAL A 13 -16.82 -1.47 -32.07
N ALA A 14 -16.10 -0.53 -32.69
CA ALA A 14 -16.74 0.53 -33.50
C ALA A 14 -17.55 -0.04 -34.68
N GLY A 15 -16.97 -1.01 -35.36
CA GLY A 15 -17.62 -1.65 -36.53
C GLY A 15 -18.89 -2.41 -36.16
N ILE A 16 -18.82 -3.26 -35.12
CA ILE A 16 -20.00 -4.04 -34.70
C ILE A 16 -21.12 -3.13 -34.15
N THR A 17 -20.75 -2.06 -33.43
CA THR A 17 -21.72 -1.07 -32.94
C THR A 17 -22.42 -0.35 -34.09
N ALA A 18 -21.66 0.14 -35.07
CA ALA A 18 -22.23 0.82 -36.22
C ALA A 18 -23.13 -0.12 -37.05
N VAL A 19 -22.66 -1.35 -37.34
CA VAL A 19 -23.43 -2.36 -38.05
C VAL A 19 -24.73 -2.72 -37.34
N SER A 20 -24.69 -2.87 -36.01
CA SER A 20 -25.86 -3.18 -35.19
C SER A 20 -26.90 -2.06 -35.22
N ILE A 21 -26.49 -0.80 -35.13
CA ILE A 21 -27.40 0.35 -35.21
C ILE A 21 -28.02 0.43 -36.61
N LEU A 22 -27.21 0.27 -37.66
CA LEU A 22 -27.71 0.27 -39.06
C LEU A 22 -28.67 -0.89 -39.30
N ALA A 23 -28.37 -2.08 -38.78
CA ALA A 23 -29.26 -3.24 -38.89
C ALA A 23 -30.60 -2.99 -38.16
N CYS A 24 -30.59 -2.37 -37.00
CA CYS A 24 -31.79 -1.98 -36.26
C CYS A 24 -32.63 -0.95 -37.05
N ILE A 25 -32.00 0.05 -37.67
CA ILE A 25 -32.67 1.05 -38.49
C ILE A 25 -33.29 0.37 -39.73
N LEU A 26 -32.53 -0.51 -40.39
CA LEU A 26 -33.00 -1.26 -41.55
C LEU A 26 -34.18 -2.16 -41.20
N LEU A 27 -34.08 -2.89 -40.07
CA LEU A 27 -35.15 -3.76 -39.60
C LEU A 27 -36.43 -2.96 -39.31
N LEU A 28 -36.29 -1.81 -38.61
CA LEU A 28 -37.43 -0.92 -38.34
C LEU A 28 -38.08 -0.41 -39.65
N TRP A 29 -37.24 -0.03 -40.63
CA TRP A 29 -37.74 0.45 -41.91
C TRP A 29 -38.49 -0.64 -42.71
N ILE A 30 -37.96 -1.89 -42.74
CA ILE A 30 -38.60 -3.03 -43.38
C ILE A 30 -39.92 -3.37 -42.69
N SER A 31 -39.88 -3.55 -41.36
CA SER A 31 -41.03 -3.93 -40.54
C SER A 31 -42.11 -2.84 -40.51
N GLY A 32 -41.69 -1.54 -40.53
CA GLY A 32 -42.63 -0.41 -40.60
C GLY A 32 -43.40 -0.30 -41.94
N LYS A 33 -42.91 -0.94 -43.01
CA LYS A 33 -43.60 -0.99 -44.31
C LYS A 33 -44.60 -2.13 -44.42
N THR A 34 -44.66 -3.03 -43.44
CA THR A 34 -45.61 -4.13 -43.44
C THR A 34 -47.04 -3.56 -43.43
N LYS A 35 -47.79 -3.87 -44.45
CA LYS A 35 -49.22 -3.50 -44.53
C LYS A 35 -50.04 -4.69 -44.08
N ALA A 36 -51.19 -4.39 -43.44
CA ALA A 36 -52.16 -5.43 -43.17
C ALA A 36 -52.48 -6.20 -44.50
N MET A 37 -52.36 -7.51 -44.45
CA MET A 37 -52.67 -8.31 -45.60
C MET A 37 -54.15 -8.22 -45.84
N THR A 38 -54.49 -8.10 -47.11
CA THR A 38 -55.88 -8.10 -47.57
C THR A 38 -56.45 -9.53 -47.74
N SER A 39 -55.70 -10.55 -47.23
CA SER A 39 -56.22 -11.91 -47.15
C SER A 39 -57.43 -11.98 -46.21
N HIS A 40 -58.36 -12.85 -46.49
CA HIS A 40 -59.62 -12.97 -45.75
C HIS A 40 -59.44 -13.17 -44.21
N ASP A 41 -58.29 -13.64 -43.79
CA ASP A 41 -57.98 -13.93 -42.40
C ASP A 41 -56.86 -13.07 -41.77
N ASN A 42 -56.18 -12.18 -42.52
CA ASN A 42 -55.09 -11.29 -42.12
C ASN A 42 -53.99 -12.02 -41.34
N THR A 43 -53.69 -13.26 -41.71
CA THR A 43 -52.63 -14.05 -41.05
C THR A 43 -51.35 -14.09 -41.90
N THR A 44 -50.22 -14.39 -41.30
CA THR A 44 -48.93 -14.62 -41.99
C THR A 44 -48.88 -15.97 -42.71
N GLY A 45 -49.83 -16.85 -42.44
CA GLY A 45 -49.83 -18.23 -42.91
C GLY A 45 -49.12 -19.21 -41.99
N HIS A 46 -48.41 -18.73 -40.97
CA HIS A 46 -47.79 -19.60 -39.95
C HIS A 46 -48.84 -20.06 -38.93
N VAL A 47 -48.84 -21.36 -38.62
CA VAL A 47 -49.71 -21.98 -37.64
C VAL A 47 -48.83 -22.64 -36.58
N TRP A 48 -49.08 -22.31 -35.33
CA TRP A 48 -48.40 -22.85 -34.14
C TRP A 48 -49.38 -23.78 -33.42
N ASP A 49 -48.89 -24.88 -32.86
CA ASP A 49 -49.68 -25.85 -32.07
C ASP A 49 -50.96 -26.37 -32.76
N GLY A 50 -51.02 -26.29 -34.08
CA GLY A 50 -52.13 -26.81 -34.91
C GLY A 50 -53.28 -25.85 -35.12
N ASP A 51 -53.50 -24.85 -34.30
CA ASP A 51 -54.65 -23.93 -34.39
C ASP A 51 -54.33 -22.47 -34.17
N LEU A 52 -53.18 -22.15 -33.52
CA LEU A 52 -52.79 -20.77 -33.27
C LEU A 52 -52.23 -20.12 -34.52
N ARG A 53 -52.88 -19.07 -35.02
CA ARG A 53 -52.47 -18.37 -36.24
C ARG A 53 -51.85 -17.02 -35.91
N GLU A 54 -50.70 -16.73 -36.53
CA GLU A 54 -50.00 -15.47 -36.38
C GLU A 54 -50.69 -14.39 -37.23
N MET A 55 -51.07 -13.28 -36.61
CA MET A 55 -51.69 -12.14 -37.29
C MET A 55 -50.61 -11.22 -37.88
N ASN A 56 -50.76 -10.79 -39.12
CA ASN A 56 -49.87 -9.87 -39.83
C ASN A 56 -50.29 -8.41 -39.58
N ASN A 57 -50.13 -7.94 -38.35
CA ASN A 57 -50.49 -6.57 -37.99
C ASN A 57 -49.30 -5.61 -38.21
N PRO A 58 -49.51 -4.39 -38.70
CA PRO A 58 -48.48 -3.37 -38.76
C PRO A 58 -48.04 -2.95 -37.36
N LEU A 59 -46.78 -2.52 -37.25
CA LEU A 59 -46.25 -2.02 -35.96
C LEU A 59 -47.05 -0.80 -35.48
N PRO A 60 -47.41 -0.72 -34.19
CA PRO A 60 -48.06 0.45 -33.62
C PRO A 60 -47.22 1.72 -33.82
N ARG A 61 -47.86 2.83 -34.23
CA ARG A 61 -47.13 4.09 -34.51
C ARG A 61 -46.34 4.62 -33.33
N TRP A 62 -46.90 4.50 -32.13
CA TRP A 62 -46.21 4.94 -30.91
C TRP A 62 -44.94 4.12 -30.64
N TRP A 63 -44.93 2.82 -30.93
CA TRP A 63 -43.80 1.93 -30.80
C TRP A 63 -42.70 2.28 -31.79
N VAL A 64 -43.06 2.52 -33.07
CA VAL A 64 -42.11 2.99 -34.10
C VAL A 64 -41.48 4.32 -33.66
N GLY A 65 -42.29 5.26 -33.15
CA GLY A 65 -41.79 6.54 -32.63
C GLY A 65 -40.83 6.36 -31.47
N LEU A 66 -41.17 5.50 -30.51
CA LEU A 66 -40.28 5.19 -29.37
C LEU A 66 -38.94 4.59 -29.84
N PHE A 67 -38.99 3.66 -30.80
CA PHE A 67 -37.78 3.04 -31.33
C PHE A 67 -36.88 4.06 -32.04
N ILE A 68 -37.45 4.97 -32.84
CA ILE A 68 -36.70 6.09 -33.46
C ILE A 68 -36.02 6.95 -32.38
N ILE A 69 -36.73 7.29 -31.32
CA ILE A 69 -36.16 8.07 -30.20
C ILE A 69 -34.97 7.33 -29.56
N THR A 70 -35.05 6.01 -29.33
CA THR A 70 -33.93 5.25 -28.79
C THR A 70 -32.72 5.21 -29.72
N VAL A 71 -32.92 5.12 -31.03
CA VAL A 71 -31.84 5.19 -32.03
C VAL A 71 -31.18 6.58 -32.02
N LEU A 72 -31.97 7.65 -32.03
CA LEU A 72 -31.44 9.02 -31.93
C LEU A 72 -30.67 9.23 -30.63
N PHE A 73 -31.21 8.73 -29.53
CA PHE A 73 -30.51 8.76 -28.23
C PHE A 73 -29.18 8.00 -28.31
N ALA A 74 -29.16 6.80 -28.87
CA ALA A 74 -27.92 6.01 -29.00
C ALA A 74 -26.86 6.74 -29.82
N ILE A 75 -27.25 7.37 -30.94
CA ILE A 75 -26.33 8.15 -31.78
C ILE A 75 -25.79 9.36 -31.01
N ALA A 76 -26.67 10.12 -30.33
CA ALA A 76 -26.26 11.25 -29.51
C ALA A 76 -25.33 10.82 -28.36
N TYR A 77 -25.66 9.72 -27.71
CA TYR A 77 -24.83 9.17 -26.62
C TYR A 77 -23.43 8.78 -27.11
N LEU A 78 -23.33 8.06 -28.23
CA LEU A 78 -22.03 7.64 -28.80
C LEU A 78 -21.21 8.81 -29.36
N PHE A 79 -21.83 9.93 -29.70
CA PHE A 79 -21.14 11.16 -30.03
C PHE A 79 -20.61 11.89 -28.77
N LEU A 80 -21.38 11.91 -27.70
CA LEU A 80 -21.04 12.62 -26.45
C LEU A 80 -20.08 11.82 -25.57
N TYR A 81 -20.31 10.53 -25.43
CA TYR A 81 -19.62 9.64 -24.50
C TYR A 81 -18.77 8.57 -25.22
N PRO A 82 -17.77 7.97 -24.57
CA PRO A 82 -17.01 6.87 -25.15
C PRO A 82 -17.90 5.65 -25.39
N GLY A 83 -17.73 5.01 -26.54
CA GLY A 83 -18.50 3.82 -26.96
C GLY A 83 -18.14 3.34 -28.36
N MET A 84 -17.38 4.15 -29.10
CA MET A 84 -16.92 3.85 -30.46
C MET A 84 -15.40 3.57 -30.47
N GLY A 85 -15.00 2.46 -29.86
CA GLY A 85 -13.60 2.05 -29.80
C GLY A 85 -12.74 3.09 -29.06
N SER A 86 -11.67 3.56 -29.70
CA SER A 86 -10.74 4.55 -29.10
C SER A 86 -11.28 6.00 -29.09
N TYR A 87 -12.48 6.23 -29.62
CA TYR A 87 -13.10 7.55 -29.57
C TYR A 87 -13.56 7.89 -28.15
N LYS A 88 -13.05 8.99 -27.59
CA LYS A 88 -13.29 9.39 -26.19
C LYS A 88 -14.63 10.10 -25.93
N GLY A 89 -15.43 10.29 -26.99
CA GLY A 89 -16.60 11.18 -26.94
C GLY A 89 -16.21 12.66 -26.94
N SER A 90 -17.14 13.54 -27.35
CA SER A 90 -16.90 14.98 -27.35
C SER A 90 -16.79 15.60 -25.96
N LEU A 91 -17.36 14.94 -24.93
CA LEU A 91 -17.26 15.38 -23.54
C LEU A 91 -15.94 14.93 -22.86
N GLY A 92 -15.17 14.03 -23.49
CA GLY A 92 -13.94 13.50 -22.91
C GLY A 92 -14.16 12.79 -21.56
N TRP A 93 -15.37 12.34 -21.29
CA TRP A 93 -15.74 11.69 -20.03
C TRP A 93 -15.09 10.29 -19.93
N SER A 94 -14.65 9.95 -18.72
CA SER A 94 -14.27 8.58 -18.37
C SER A 94 -14.67 8.27 -16.93
N ALA A 95 -14.97 7.01 -16.64
CA ALA A 95 -15.32 6.57 -15.29
C ALA A 95 -14.19 6.84 -14.29
N THR A 96 -12.94 6.60 -14.70
CA THR A 96 -11.76 6.91 -13.88
C THR A 96 -11.59 8.40 -13.65
N GLY A 97 -11.74 9.24 -14.69
CA GLY A 97 -11.67 10.70 -14.54
C GLY A 97 -12.77 11.29 -13.68
N GLN A 98 -13.97 10.72 -13.72
CA GLN A 98 -15.05 11.09 -12.80
C GLN A 98 -14.71 10.69 -11.37
N PHE A 99 -14.27 9.46 -11.16
CA PHE A 99 -13.84 8.96 -9.85
C PHE A 99 -12.74 9.84 -9.25
N ASP A 100 -11.68 10.10 -10.02
CA ASP A 100 -10.56 10.94 -9.57
C ASP A 100 -11.03 12.35 -9.17
N LYS A 101 -11.95 12.92 -9.97
CA LYS A 101 -12.53 14.23 -9.66
C LYS A 101 -13.34 14.20 -8.35
N GLU A 102 -14.17 13.20 -8.13
CA GLU A 102 -14.97 13.03 -6.92
C GLU A 102 -14.08 12.82 -5.68
N VAL A 103 -13.04 11.98 -5.80
CA VAL A 103 -12.06 11.76 -4.73
C VAL A 103 -11.31 13.05 -4.40
N ASN A 104 -10.84 13.79 -5.41
CA ASN A 104 -10.13 15.06 -5.18
C ASN A 104 -11.04 16.11 -4.53
N GLN A 105 -12.29 16.23 -4.98
CA GLN A 105 -13.26 17.12 -4.35
C GLN A 105 -13.53 16.73 -2.89
N GLY A 106 -13.67 15.43 -2.60
CA GLY A 106 -13.81 14.93 -1.24
C GLY A 106 -12.60 15.27 -0.37
N ASN A 107 -11.41 15.06 -0.90
CA ASN A 107 -10.15 15.39 -0.20
C ASN A 107 -10.02 16.90 0.06
N GLU A 108 -10.36 17.75 -0.91
CA GLU A 108 -10.34 19.22 -0.73
C GLU A 108 -11.32 19.69 0.36
N GLN A 109 -12.49 19.07 0.48
CA GLN A 109 -13.47 19.38 1.52
C GLN A 109 -12.98 19.04 2.92
N VAL A 110 -12.24 17.95 3.08
CA VAL A 110 -11.73 17.51 4.39
C VAL A 110 -10.33 18.05 4.72
N ALA A 111 -9.60 18.57 3.73
CA ALA A 111 -8.24 19.09 3.92
C ALA A 111 -8.13 20.15 5.05
N PRO A 112 -9.04 21.14 5.20
CA PRO A 112 -8.95 22.11 6.30
C PRO A 112 -9.06 21.46 7.68
N LEU A 113 -9.86 20.39 7.81
CA LEU A 113 -10.02 19.66 9.04
C LEU A 113 -8.73 18.92 9.43
N TYR A 114 -8.13 18.22 8.46
CA TYR A 114 -6.84 17.54 8.69
C TYR A 114 -5.68 18.51 8.92
N ALA A 115 -5.72 19.71 8.30
CA ALA A 115 -4.74 20.77 8.56
C ALA A 115 -4.73 21.20 10.04
N LYS A 116 -5.91 21.27 10.69
CA LYS A 116 -6.02 21.51 12.14
C LYS A 116 -5.24 20.47 12.95
N PHE A 117 -5.28 19.20 12.54
CA PHE A 117 -4.66 18.08 13.24
C PHE A 117 -3.14 17.94 12.99
N SER A 118 -2.63 18.49 11.89
CA SER A 118 -1.23 18.32 11.49
C SER A 118 -0.24 18.82 12.55
N GLY A 119 -0.56 19.94 13.24
CA GLY A 119 0.26 20.53 14.29
C GLY A 119 0.09 19.90 15.69
N MET A 120 -0.87 19.00 15.89
CA MET A 120 -1.14 18.40 17.21
C MET A 120 -0.29 17.13 17.41
N SER A 121 0.10 16.85 18.65
CA SER A 121 0.70 15.57 19.00
C SER A 121 -0.34 14.43 19.03
N THR A 122 0.10 13.18 19.00
CA THR A 122 -0.79 12.01 19.11
C THR A 122 -1.60 12.03 20.40
N GLU A 123 -0.97 12.43 21.51
CA GLU A 123 -1.60 12.53 22.82
C GLU A 123 -2.65 13.65 22.88
N GLN A 124 -2.45 14.75 22.13
CA GLN A 124 -3.42 15.82 21.97
C GLN A 124 -4.61 15.37 21.12
N LEU A 125 -4.33 14.71 20.00
CA LEU A 125 -5.37 14.14 19.13
C LEU A 125 -6.22 13.09 19.84
N ALA A 126 -5.62 12.24 20.67
CA ALA A 126 -6.33 11.25 21.47
C ALA A 126 -7.31 11.86 22.50
N LYS A 127 -7.19 13.17 22.77
CA LYS A 127 -8.12 13.92 23.63
C LYS A 127 -9.09 14.82 22.86
N ASP A 128 -8.87 14.99 21.55
CA ASP A 128 -9.77 15.78 20.69
C ASP A 128 -10.94 14.90 20.22
N PRO A 129 -12.19 15.20 20.60
CA PRO A 129 -13.33 14.35 20.28
C PRO A 129 -13.63 14.29 18.78
N GLU A 130 -13.25 15.32 18.02
CA GLU A 130 -13.43 15.34 16.57
C GLU A 130 -12.43 14.40 15.88
N ALA A 131 -11.16 14.45 16.28
CA ALA A 131 -10.12 13.54 15.81
C ALA A 131 -10.45 12.08 16.16
N MET A 132 -10.86 11.82 17.41
CA MET A 132 -11.26 10.49 17.85
C MET A 132 -12.48 9.97 17.10
N GLY A 133 -13.49 10.80 16.83
CA GLY A 133 -14.65 10.41 16.03
C GLY A 133 -14.32 10.12 14.56
N ILE A 134 -13.30 10.75 13.99
CA ILE A 134 -12.79 10.44 12.65
C ILE A 134 -11.99 9.14 12.70
N GLY A 135 -11.10 9.00 13.69
CA GLY A 135 -10.30 7.80 13.91
C GLY A 135 -11.17 6.55 14.06
N ASP A 136 -12.26 6.65 14.84
CA ASP A 136 -13.26 5.60 14.99
C ASP A 136 -13.84 5.16 13.64
N ARG A 137 -14.32 6.09 12.82
CA ARG A 137 -14.88 5.78 11.50
C ARG A 137 -13.84 5.16 10.55
N LEU A 138 -12.61 5.66 10.54
CA LEU A 138 -11.53 5.09 9.76
C LEU A 138 -11.20 3.67 10.21
N PHE A 139 -11.15 3.45 11.53
CA PHE A 139 -10.90 2.15 12.14
C PHE A 139 -12.03 1.16 11.81
N MET A 140 -13.27 1.54 12.03
CA MET A 140 -14.44 0.70 11.77
C MET A 140 -14.53 0.26 10.31
N ASN A 141 -14.20 1.14 9.38
CA ASN A 141 -14.28 0.84 7.95
C ASN A 141 -13.11 0.00 7.41
N ASN A 142 -11.96 -0.03 8.09
CA ASN A 142 -10.75 -0.60 7.51
C ASN A 142 -10.01 -1.59 8.42
N CYS A 143 -10.12 -1.45 9.73
CA CYS A 143 -9.30 -2.19 10.71
C CYS A 143 -10.12 -3.20 11.51
N SER A 144 -11.40 -2.91 11.74
CA SER A 144 -12.30 -3.71 12.60
C SER A 144 -12.50 -5.13 12.10
N GLN A 145 -12.36 -5.39 10.79
CA GLN A 145 -12.49 -6.73 10.21
C GLN A 145 -11.47 -7.71 10.82
N CYS A 146 -10.26 -7.22 11.15
CA CYS A 146 -9.22 -8.03 11.76
C CYS A 146 -9.15 -7.82 13.27
N HIS A 147 -9.16 -6.54 13.72
CA HIS A 147 -8.94 -6.19 15.12
C HIS A 147 -10.21 -6.15 15.97
N GLY A 148 -11.39 -6.45 15.40
CA GLY A 148 -12.67 -6.34 16.08
C GLY A 148 -13.18 -4.89 16.14
N SER A 149 -14.51 -4.72 16.25
CA SER A 149 -15.13 -3.39 16.35
C SER A 149 -14.80 -2.66 17.66
N ASP A 150 -14.45 -3.42 18.69
CA ASP A 150 -14.01 -2.94 19.99
C ASP A 150 -12.47 -2.86 20.12
N ALA A 151 -11.75 -3.10 19.02
CA ALA A 151 -10.30 -3.14 18.94
C ALA A 151 -9.62 -4.19 19.84
N ARG A 152 -10.38 -5.15 20.40
CA ARG A 152 -9.86 -6.21 21.30
C ARG A 152 -9.24 -7.39 20.58
N GLY A 153 -9.18 -7.31 19.26
CA GLY A 153 -8.59 -8.37 18.45
C GLY A 153 -9.49 -9.60 18.32
N SER A 154 -8.91 -10.62 17.76
CA SER A 154 -9.50 -11.94 17.61
C SER A 154 -8.40 -12.98 17.48
N LYS A 155 -8.73 -14.26 17.32
CA LYS A 155 -7.71 -15.29 17.13
C LYS A 155 -6.84 -14.97 15.92
N GLY A 156 -5.55 -14.78 16.15
CA GLY A 156 -4.56 -14.41 15.12
C GLY A 156 -4.37 -12.91 14.91
N PHE A 157 -5.15 -12.07 15.57
CA PHE A 157 -5.04 -10.61 15.48
C PHE A 157 -4.94 -10.01 16.88
N PRO A 158 -3.93 -9.14 17.13
CA PRO A 158 -3.67 -8.62 18.47
C PRO A 158 -4.80 -7.71 18.95
N ASN A 159 -5.00 -7.70 20.27
CA ASN A 159 -5.77 -6.70 20.98
C ASN A 159 -5.02 -5.37 20.96
N LEU A 160 -5.71 -4.29 20.58
CA LEU A 160 -5.13 -2.95 20.50
C LEU A 160 -5.54 -2.08 21.70
N THR A 161 -6.21 -2.66 22.70
CA THR A 161 -6.68 -1.97 23.92
C THR A 161 -5.93 -2.39 25.17
N ASP A 162 -4.97 -3.31 25.05
CA ASP A 162 -4.11 -3.73 26.16
C ASP A 162 -2.68 -3.15 26.02
N ASN A 163 -1.80 -3.54 26.95
CA ASN A 163 -0.41 -3.08 26.98
C ASN A 163 0.58 -4.06 26.35
N ASP A 164 0.08 -5.08 25.65
CA ASP A 164 0.92 -6.09 25.02
C ASP A 164 1.16 -5.76 23.53
N TRP A 165 2.33 -5.23 23.24
CA TRP A 165 2.73 -4.73 21.94
C TRP A 165 3.94 -5.47 21.39
N ASN A 166 3.73 -6.34 20.42
CA ASN A 166 4.82 -7.09 19.79
C ASN A 166 5.84 -6.20 19.06
N TRP A 167 5.41 -5.05 18.53
CA TRP A 167 6.25 -4.11 17.78
C TRP A 167 6.42 -2.77 18.46
N GLY A 168 5.97 -2.66 19.70
CA GLY A 168 5.98 -1.43 20.50
C GLY A 168 4.69 -0.63 20.39
N GLY A 169 4.24 -0.09 21.54
CA GLY A 169 2.97 0.64 21.71
C GLY A 169 3.14 2.16 21.82
N THR A 170 4.32 2.72 21.51
CA THR A 170 4.49 4.18 21.44
C THR A 170 3.82 4.75 20.20
N PRO A 171 3.40 6.04 20.20
CA PRO A 171 2.81 6.68 19.05
C PRO A 171 3.57 6.44 17.74
N ASP A 172 4.89 6.63 17.77
CA ASP A 172 5.75 6.45 16.59
C ASP A 172 5.73 5.01 16.08
N LYS A 173 5.73 4.02 17.00
CA LYS A 173 5.71 2.59 16.62
C LYS A 173 4.35 2.15 16.08
N ILE A 174 3.27 2.68 16.63
CA ILE A 174 1.91 2.46 16.10
C ILE A 174 1.80 3.10 14.72
N GLN A 175 2.24 4.35 14.56
CA GLN A 175 2.24 5.04 13.27
C GLN A 175 3.07 4.30 12.22
N GLU A 176 4.30 3.87 12.57
CA GLU A 176 5.16 3.06 11.71
C GLU A 176 4.46 1.76 11.28
N THR A 177 3.79 1.10 12.24
CA THR A 177 3.07 -0.15 12.00
C THR A 177 1.88 0.04 11.05
N ILE A 178 1.11 1.13 11.20
CA ILE A 178 0.01 1.43 10.28
C ILE A 178 0.55 1.83 8.91
N THR A 179 1.58 2.67 8.86
CA THR A 179 2.14 3.17 7.59
C THR A 179 2.71 2.04 6.74
N HIS A 180 3.66 1.29 7.27
CA HIS A 180 4.46 0.33 6.51
C HIS A 180 4.03 -1.13 6.69
N GLY A 181 3.06 -1.39 7.58
CA GLY A 181 2.70 -2.75 7.95
C GLY A 181 3.76 -3.45 8.77
N ARG A 182 3.51 -4.72 9.08
CA ARG A 182 4.46 -5.60 9.79
C ARG A 182 4.36 -7.01 9.26
N MET A 183 5.49 -7.69 9.23
CA MET A 183 5.57 -9.12 8.95
C MET A 183 6.35 -9.80 10.07
N GLY A 184 5.64 -10.59 10.88
CA GLY A 184 6.23 -11.42 11.92
C GLY A 184 6.41 -12.85 11.44
N VAL A 185 7.60 -13.42 11.62
CA VAL A 185 7.90 -14.80 11.22
C VAL A 185 8.54 -15.54 12.38
N MET A 186 7.88 -16.59 12.84
CA MET A 186 8.45 -17.61 13.69
C MET A 186 8.70 -18.87 12.84
N PRO A 187 9.95 -19.22 12.51
CA PRO A 187 10.23 -20.41 11.73
C PRO A 187 9.98 -21.68 12.55
N PRO A 188 9.71 -22.84 11.91
CA PRO A 188 9.67 -24.14 12.58
C PRO A 188 10.99 -24.44 13.30
N GLN A 189 10.93 -24.86 14.57
CA GLN A 189 12.12 -25.09 15.39
C GLN A 189 12.31 -26.54 15.86
N ALA A 190 11.37 -27.43 15.56
CA ALA A 190 11.38 -28.80 16.05
C ALA A 190 12.71 -29.55 15.75
N ALA A 191 13.26 -29.38 14.56
CA ALA A 191 14.50 -30.02 14.16
C ALA A 191 15.73 -29.57 15.01
N ALA A 192 15.73 -28.32 15.46
CA ALA A 192 16.81 -27.79 16.30
C ALA A 192 16.67 -28.19 17.78
N ILE A 193 15.44 -28.53 18.22
CA ILE A 193 15.13 -28.89 19.60
C ILE A 193 15.41 -30.38 19.85
N GLY A 194 15.03 -31.27 18.93
CA GLY A 194 15.31 -32.68 19.02
C GLY A 194 14.06 -33.56 18.84
N THR A 195 13.84 -34.49 19.80
CA THR A 195 12.73 -35.45 19.72
C THR A 195 11.37 -34.79 19.98
N PRO A 196 10.25 -35.44 19.58
CA PRO A 196 8.91 -34.97 19.93
C PRO A 196 8.69 -34.77 21.44
N ASP A 197 9.34 -35.59 22.29
CA ASP A 197 9.29 -35.40 23.73
C ASP A 197 10.09 -34.17 24.19
N ASP A 198 11.23 -33.87 23.56
CA ASP A 198 11.95 -32.61 23.79
C ASP A 198 11.10 -31.38 23.46
N VAL A 199 10.36 -31.41 22.35
CA VAL A 199 9.44 -30.35 21.97
C VAL A 199 8.32 -30.20 23.01
N ARG A 200 7.75 -31.29 23.50
CA ARG A 200 6.73 -31.26 24.58
C ARG A 200 7.30 -30.73 25.89
N ASN A 201 8.51 -31.13 26.25
CA ASN A 201 9.22 -30.63 27.43
C ASN A 201 9.43 -29.11 27.33
N LEU A 202 9.90 -28.63 26.18
CA LEU A 202 10.06 -27.19 25.93
C LEU A 202 8.73 -26.43 25.95
N ALA A 203 7.66 -27.00 25.38
CA ALA A 203 6.33 -26.39 25.41
C ALA A 203 5.83 -26.19 26.85
N ASN A 204 6.04 -27.19 27.72
CA ASN A 204 5.72 -27.06 29.15
C ASN A 204 6.56 -26.01 29.86
N TYR A 205 7.86 -25.89 29.49
CA TYR A 205 8.70 -24.80 30.02
C TYR A 205 8.16 -23.43 29.59
N VAL A 206 7.81 -23.24 28.33
CA VAL A 206 7.19 -21.98 27.84
C VAL A 206 5.90 -21.67 28.59
N LEU A 207 5.01 -22.64 28.79
CA LEU A 207 3.80 -22.44 29.58
C LEU A 207 4.12 -22.06 31.05
N SER A 208 5.19 -22.64 31.62
CA SER A 208 5.59 -22.28 32.98
C SER A 208 6.07 -20.84 33.13
N LEU A 209 6.58 -20.22 32.05
CA LEU A 209 7.01 -18.82 32.05
C LEU A 209 5.83 -17.87 32.25
N SER A 210 4.67 -18.19 31.67
CA SER A 210 3.43 -17.37 31.78
C SER A 210 2.56 -17.75 32.97
N GLY A 211 2.94 -18.75 33.75
CA GLY A 211 2.09 -19.27 34.82
C GLY A 211 0.89 -20.09 34.33
N ALA A 212 0.84 -20.43 33.03
CA ALA A 212 -0.20 -21.29 32.47
C ALA A 212 -0.09 -22.74 33.02
N PRO A 213 -1.17 -23.52 33.03
CA PRO A 213 -1.13 -24.93 33.44
C PRO A 213 -0.09 -25.71 32.64
N ASN A 214 0.83 -26.39 33.34
CA ASN A 214 1.94 -27.13 32.74
C ASN A 214 2.33 -28.32 33.60
N ASP A 215 3.05 -29.28 33.01
CA ASP A 215 3.74 -30.34 33.73
C ASP A 215 5.11 -29.83 34.21
N SER A 216 5.26 -29.66 35.50
CA SER A 216 6.48 -29.13 36.13
C SER A 216 7.72 -29.99 35.88
N THR A 217 7.56 -31.32 35.78
CA THR A 217 8.67 -32.23 35.45
C THR A 217 9.15 -31.99 34.04
N ARG A 218 8.23 -31.94 33.08
CA ARG A 218 8.53 -31.61 31.68
C ARG A 218 9.12 -30.22 31.55
N ALA A 219 8.56 -29.22 32.26
CA ALA A 219 9.08 -27.87 32.26
C ALA A 219 10.54 -27.82 32.72
N GLY A 220 10.89 -28.55 33.79
CA GLY A 220 12.26 -28.67 34.23
C GLY A 220 13.23 -29.25 33.17
N LEU A 221 12.78 -30.28 32.44
CA LEU A 221 13.55 -30.88 31.33
C LEU A 221 13.63 -29.95 30.11
N GLY A 222 12.59 -29.16 29.86
CA GLY A 222 12.54 -28.23 28.72
C GLY A 222 13.39 -26.99 28.85
N LYS A 223 13.70 -26.56 30.09
CA LYS A 223 14.40 -25.31 30.37
C LYS A 223 15.71 -25.15 29.60
N ALA A 224 16.53 -26.17 29.54
CA ALA A 224 17.82 -26.13 28.81
C ALA A 224 17.64 -25.98 27.28
N LYS A 225 16.49 -26.43 26.74
CA LYS A 225 16.17 -26.34 25.31
C LYS A 225 15.72 -24.94 24.90
N PHE A 226 15.32 -24.07 25.84
CA PHE A 226 14.84 -22.71 25.56
C PHE A 226 15.90 -21.81 24.93
N VAL A 227 17.18 -22.18 25.00
CA VAL A 227 18.27 -21.46 24.34
C VAL A 227 18.02 -21.25 22.85
N VAL A 228 17.34 -22.19 22.16
CA VAL A 228 16.97 -22.07 20.75
C VAL A 228 15.96 -20.92 20.53
N CYS A 229 15.08 -20.67 21.50
CA CYS A 229 14.02 -19.66 21.41
C CYS A 229 14.53 -18.28 21.85
N SER A 230 15.55 -18.24 22.70
CA SER A 230 16.06 -17.01 23.34
C SER A 230 16.61 -15.99 22.34
N ALA A 231 17.04 -16.41 21.16
CA ALA A 231 17.53 -15.51 20.11
C ALA A 231 16.45 -14.50 19.65
N CYS A 232 15.18 -14.94 19.62
CA CYS A 232 14.05 -14.09 19.24
C CYS A 232 13.25 -13.63 20.46
N HIS A 233 12.96 -14.53 21.42
CA HIS A 233 12.09 -14.23 22.56
C HIS A 233 12.84 -13.69 23.78
N GLY A 234 14.15 -13.48 23.68
CA GLY A 234 14.98 -13.06 24.81
C GLY A 234 15.36 -14.22 25.76
N PRO A 235 16.47 -14.10 26.51
CA PRO A 235 16.91 -15.15 27.43
C PRO A 235 15.95 -15.35 28.63
N ASP A 236 15.16 -14.33 28.94
CA ASP A 236 14.11 -14.32 29.97
C ASP A 236 12.71 -14.56 29.44
N GLY A 237 12.54 -14.75 28.14
CA GLY A 237 11.26 -14.98 27.47
C GLY A 237 10.37 -13.76 27.32
N LYS A 238 10.87 -12.53 27.61
CA LYS A 238 10.06 -11.29 27.55
C LYS A 238 9.82 -10.74 26.16
N GLY A 239 10.25 -11.45 25.12
CA GLY A 239 10.07 -11.05 23.75
C GLY A 239 11.12 -10.07 23.25
N ASN A 240 10.93 -9.63 22.00
CA ASN A 240 11.79 -8.64 21.36
C ASN A 240 10.97 -7.82 20.35
N GLN A 241 10.66 -6.59 20.71
CA GLN A 241 9.87 -5.68 19.89
C GLN A 241 10.55 -5.28 18.57
N ALA A 242 11.87 -5.39 18.45
CA ALA A 242 12.56 -5.14 17.19
C ALA A 242 12.31 -6.25 16.14
N LEU A 243 11.99 -7.45 16.59
CA LEU A 243 11.70 -8.61 15.75
C LEU A 243 10.20 -8.96 15.72
N GLY A 244 9.38 -8.29 16.52
CA GLY A 244 7.98 -8.63 16.71
C GLY A 244 7.76 -9.97 17.42
N ALA A 245 8.77 -10.44 18.16
CA ALA A 245 8.69 -11.67 18.93
C ALA A 245 7.92 -11.42 20.23
N PRO A 246 6.79 -12.12 20.48
CA PRO A 246 5.95 -11.88 21.64
C PRO A 246 6.63 -12.22 22.96
N ASN A 247 6.17 -11.58 24.01
CA ASN A 247 6.46 -11.94 25.39
C ASN A 247 5.82 -13.30 25.72
N LEU A 248 6.60 -14.22 26.24
CA LEU A 248 6.17 -15.57 26.64
C LEU A 248 5.96 -15.69 28.16
N THR A 249 6.13 -14.58 28.90
CA THR A 249 6.02 -14.58 30.36
C THR A 249 4.71 -14.02 30.88
N ASP A 250 3.84 -13.54 30.00
CA ASP A 250 2.48 -13.10 30.30
C ASP A 250 1.44 -14.17 29.92
N ASN A 251 0.17 -13.86 30.14
CA ASN A 251 -0.94 -14.74 29.84
C ASN A 251 -1.67 -14.38 28.55
N VAL A 252 -1.06 -13.57 27.66
CA VAL A 252 -1.67 -13.13 26.39
C VAL A 252 -1.32 -14.11 25.28
N TRP A 253 -2.30 -14.87 24.82
CA TRP A 253 -2.16 -15.91 23.81
C TRP A 253 -3.07 -15.65 22.59
N PHE A 254 -2.76 -14.61 21.80
CA PHE A 254 -3.64 -14.19 20.70
C PHE A 254 -3.67 -15.17 19.50
N LEU A 255 -2.66 -16.04 19.33
CA LEU A 255 -2.65 -17.04 18.26
C LEU A 255 -3.47 -18.29 18.58
N GLY A 256 -3.79 -18.51 19.86
CA GLY A 256 -4.57 -19.65 20.30
C GLY A 256 -4.52 -19.83 21.83
N PRO A 257 -5.07 -20.91 22.37
CA PRO A 257 -5.05 -21.13 23.81
C PRO A 257 -3.65 -21.40 24.33
N GLY A 258 -3.37 -20.92 25.53
CA GLY A 258 -2.13 -21.22 26.28
C GLY A 258 -2.13 -22.67 26.81
N VAL A 259 -2.07 -23.65 25.93
CA VAL A 259 -2.03 -25.09 26.25
C VAL A 259 -0.92 -25.81 25.51
N GLU A 260 -0.48 -26.94 26.03
CA GLU A 260 0.66 -27.72 25.47
C GLU A 260 0.52 -27.98 23.97
N SER A 261 -0.64 -28.48 23.52
CA SER A 261 -0.83 -28.85 22.13
C SER A 261 -0.70 -27.66 21.18
N HIS A 262 -1.12 -26.47 21.60
CA HIS A 262 -0.96 -25.25 20.81
C HIS A 262 0.50 -24.84 20.70
N VAL A 263 1.22 -24.78 21.82
CA VAL A 263 2.63 -24.40 21.84
C VAL A 263 3.48 -25.41 21.06
N VAL A 264 3.21 -26.72 21.19
CA VAL A 264 3.84 -27.77 20.39
C VAL A 264 3.58 -27.55 18.88
N SER A 265 2.36 -27.18 18.50
CA SER A 265 2.04 -26.90 17.11
C SER A 265 2.81 -25.68 16.59
N MET A 266 2.94 -24.61 17.39
CA MET A 266 3.72 -23.42 17.04
C MET A 266 5.20 -23.75 16.86
N ILE A 267 5.77 -24.56 17.72
CA ILE A 267 7.18 -24.98 17.62
C ILE A 267 7.41 -25.84 16.38
N ASN A 268 6.49 -26.76 16.07
CA ASN A 268 6.64 -27.69 14.94
C ASN A 268 6.45 -27.00 13.58
N ASN A 269 5.45 -26.14 13.47
CA ASN A 269 5.01 -25.61 12.19
C ASN A 269 5.46 -24.16 11.97
N GLY A 270 5.86 -23.47 13.03
CA GLY A 270 6.10 -22.04 12.97
C GLY A 270 4.80 -21.25 12.80
N HIS A 271 4.96 -19.95 12.58
CA HIS A 271 3.85 -19.04 12.27
C HIS A 271 4.35 -17.84 11.48
N MET A 272 3.53 -17.36 10.55
CA MET A 272 3.75 -16.12 9.83
C MET A 272 2.47 -15.28 9.89
N GLY A 273 2.61 -14.04 10.37
CA GLY A 273 1.53 -13.05 10.41
C GLY A 273 1.90 -11.81 9.62
N VAL A 274 0.94 -11.24 8.91
CA VAL A 274 1.14 -10.01 8.13
C VAL A 274 0.06 -9.00 8.49
N MET A 275 0.47 -7.80 8.89
CA MET A 275 -0.36 -6.60 8.88
C MET A 275 0.03 -5.78 7.65
N PRO A 276 -0.88 -5.52 6.71
CA PRO A 276 -0.56 -4.79 5.49
C PRO A 276 -0.20 -3.32 5.77
N ALA A 277 0.57 -2.72 4.85
CA ALA A 277 0.84 -1.29 4.83
C ALA A 277 -0.40 -0.52 4.36
N TRP A 278 -0.65 0.64 4.96
CA TRP A 278 -1.82 1.47 4.66
C TRP A 278 -1.48 2.82 4.04
N GLU A 279 -0.20 3.14 3.84
CA GLU A 279 0.26 4.40 3.23
C GLU A 279 -0.26 4.63 1.81
N SER A 280 -0.55 3.55 1.07
CA SER A 280 -1.13 3.66 -0.28
C SER A 280 -2.62 4.03 -0.28
N LYS A 281 -3.30 3.87 0.86
CA LYS A 281 -4.74 4.09 1.00
C LYS A 281 -5.07 5.35 1.80
N PHE A 282 -4.25 5.70 2.78
CA PHE A 282 -4.48 6.82 3.68
C PHE A 282 -3.43 7.92 3.52
N THR A 283 -3.86 9.17 3.69
CA THR A 283 -2.92 10.28 3.81
C THR A 283 -2.15 10.22 5.13
N PRO A 284 -0.98 10.88 5.25
CA PRO A 284 -0.22 10.94 6.51
C PRO A 284 -1.06 11.46 7.68
N GLU A 285 -1.96 12.42 7.44
CA GLU A 285 -2.85 12.99 8.45
C GLU A 285 -3.91 11.98 8.92
N GLN A 286 -4.46 11.19 8.00
CA GLN A 286 -5.39 10.10 8.33
C GLN A 286 -4.70 9.02 9.15
N ILE A 287 -3.46 8.64 8.78
CA ILE A 287 -2.65 7.71 9.56
C ILE A 287 -2.37 8.25 10.95
N LYS A 288 -2.07 9.54 11.07
CA LYS A 288 -1.85 10.20 12.36
C LYS A 288 -3.08 10.16 13.26
N VAL A 289 -4.26 10.42 12.70
CA VAL A 289 -5.55 10.33 13.43
C VAL A 289 -5.85 8.89 13.82
N LEU A 290 -5.63 7.91 12.92
CA LEU A 290 -5.76 6.48 13.26
C LEU A 290 -4.79 6.07 14.37
N THR A 291 -3.55 6.55 14.32
CA THR A 291 -2.56 6.32 15.38
C THR A 291 -3.05 6.83 16.72
N ALA A 292 -3.60 8.05 16.74
CA ALA A 292 -4.15 8.64 17.96
C ALA A 292 -5.37 7.86 18.49
N TYR A 293 -6.22 7.37 17.59
CA TYR A 293 -7.37 6.54 17.97
C TYR A 293 -6.92 5.21 18.59
N VAL A 294 -6.00 4.49 17.95
CA VAL A 294 -5.47 3.22 18.48
C VAL A 294 -4.74 3.44 19.80
N TRP A 295 -3.89 4.43 19.89
CA TRP A 295 -3.15 4.77 21.10
C TRP A 295 -4.09 5.20 22.23
N GLY A 296 -5.11 5.99 21.92
CA GLY A 296 -6.08 6.53 22.86
C GLY A 296 -7.09 5.49 23.41
N ASN A 297 -7.23 4.34 22.75
CA ASN A 297 -8.09 3.24 23.22
C ASN A 297 -7.53 2.46 24.44
N GLY A 298 -6.43 2.93 25.01
CA GLY A 298 -5.95 2.50 26.31
C GLY A 298 -4.79 1.50 26.31
N GLY A 299 -4.44 0.94 25.14
CA GLY A 299 -3.32 -0.01 25.01
C GLY A 299 -1.97 0.64 24.71
N GLY A 300 -1.95 1.92 24.35
CA GLY A 300 -0.72 2.61 23.93
C GLY A 300 0.22 2.97 25.08
N VAL A 301 1.51 2.74 24.89
CA VAL A 301 2.55 3.15 25.82
C VAL A 301 2.87 4.62 25.59
N ALA A 302 3.02 5.41 26.66
CA ALA A 302 3.47 6.79 26.53
C ALA A 302 4.83 6.85 25.80
N ALA A 303 4.99 7.84 24.91
CA ALA A 303 6.31 8.11 24.36
C ALA A 303 7.30 8.27 25.53
N PRO A 304 8.53 7.70 25.47
CA PRO A 304 9.54 7.98 26.47
C PRO A 304 9.64 9.50 26.62
N ALA A 305 9.55 10.00 27.87
CA ALA A 305 9.76 11.42 28.10
C ALA A 305 11.07 11.80 27.41
N ALA A 306 10.99 12.76 26.48
CA ALA A 306 12.18 13.19 25.75
C ALA A 306 13.28 13.47 26.81
N ALA A 307 14.31 12.67 26.78
CA ALA A 307 15.50 12.99 27.60
C ALA A 307 15.85 14.44 27.27
N PRO A 308 16.19 15.29 28.27
CA PRO A 308 16.56 16.67 27.98
C PRO A 308 17.64 16.62 26.92
N ALA A 309 17.33 17.25 25.76
CA ALA A 309 18.17 17.18 24.59
C ALA A 309 19.61 17.52 24.97
N PRO A 310 20.59 16.63 24.66
CA PRO A 310 21.96 17.08 24.59
C PRO A 310 21.96 18.18 23.52
N ALA A 311 22.54 19.35 23.85
CA ALA A 311 22.53 20.52 23.01
C ALA A 311 22.80 20.15 21.56
N ALA A 312 21.84 20.39 20.74
CA ALA A 312 21.77 20.43 19.29
C ALA A 312 22.97 19.86 18.50
N ALA A 313 22.94 18.55 18.24
CA ALA A 313 23.27 18.06 16.91
C ALA A 313 21.93 18.02 16.15
N ALA A 314 21.81 18.85 15.13
CA ALA A 314 20.57 19.04 14.38
C ALA A 314 20.04 17.71 13.88
N ALA A 315 18.82 17.34 14.33
CA ALA A 315 18.02 16.29 13.69
C ALA A 315 17.78 16.66 12.22
N PRO A 316 17.83 15.72 11.27
CA PRO A 316 17.54 16.04 9.89
C PRO A 316 16.10 16.52 9.80
N ALA A 317 15.96 17.76 9.32
CA ALA A 317 14.70 18.41 9.04
C ALA A 317 13.82 17.57 8.11
N ALA A 318 12.52 17.74 8.27
CA ALA A 318 11.41 17.22 7.49
C ALA A 318 11.75 16.79 6.06
N ALA A 319 11.25 15.63 5.70
CA ALA A 319 11.55 14.77 4.56
C ALA A 319 11.38 15.33 3.14
N ASP A 320 11.37 16.62 2.92
CA ASP A 320 11.22 17.21 1.59
C ASP A 320 12.26 18.32 1.26
N SER A 321 13.32 18.44 2.04
CA SER A 321 14.45 19.30 1.72
C SER A 321 15.67 18.49 1.31
N PRO A 322 16.38 18.88 0.23
CA PRO A 322 17.59 18.19 -0.16
C PRO A 322 18.64 18.28 0.95
N SER A 323 19.32 17.16 1.23
CA SER A 323 20.37 17.09 2.25
C SER A 323 21.57 16.30 1.78
N VAL A 324 22.74 16.51 2.41
CA VAL A 324 23.96 15.78 2.10
C VAL A 324 24.60 15.29 3.40
N THR A 325 25.07 14.03 3.38
CA THR A 325 25.80 13.42 4.50
C THR A 325 27.06 12.74 3.99
N VAL A 326 28.07 12.67 4.84
CA VAL A 326 29.30 11.92 4.57
C VAL A 326 29.39 10.79 5.59
N ASP A 327 29.46 9.56 5.10
CA ASP A 327 29.47 8.36 5.92
C ASP A 327 30.52 7.38 5.39
N ASN A 328 31.53 7.07 6.20
CA ASN A 328 32.63 6.16 5.86
C ASN A 328 33.31 6.48 4.51
N GLY A 329 33.49 7.78 4.19
CA GLY A 329 34.14 8.21 2.94
C GLY A 329 33.23 8.15 1.69
N VAL A 330 31.94 7.83 1.87
CA VAL A 330 30.90 7.92 0.83
C VAL A 330 30.05 9.17 1.07
N VAL A 331 29.93 10.01 0.06
CA VAL A 331 29.05 11.19 0.11
C VAL A 331 27.68 10.79 -0.40
N LYS A 332 26.65 10.96 0.42
CA LYS A 332 25.26 10.61 0.11
C LYS A 332 24.44 11.89 -0.03
N PHE A 333 23.90 12.12 -1.22
CA PHE A 333 22.98 13.22 -1.52
C PHE A 333 21.56 12.71 -1.48
N PHE A 334 20.71 13.28 -0.64
CA PHE A 334 19.29 12.99 -0.56
C PHE A 334 18.50 14.09 -1.25
N PHE A 335 17.47 13.71 -1.99
CA PHE A 335 16.70 14.62 -2.85
C PHE A 335 15.23 14.72 -2.41
N ALA A 336 14.67 15.90 -2.59
CA ALA A 336 13.24 16.10 -2.43
C ALA A 336 12.43 15.30 -3.47
N THR A 337 11.16 15.02 -3.16
CA THR A 337 10.26 14.27 -4.04
C THR A 337 10.13 14.96 -5.40
N GLY A 338 10.37 14.22 -6.47
CA GLY A 338 10.26 14.73 -7.84
C GLY A 338 11.32 15.76 -8.25
N LYS A 339 12.33 16.05 -7.42
CA LYS A 339 13.39 17.06 -7.71
C LYS A 339 14.78 16.44 -7.83
N ALA A 340 15.67 17.17 -8.52
CA ALA A 340 17.08 16.83 -8.70
C ALA A 340 18.02 17.96 -8.21
N ASP A 341 17.48 18.92 -7.44
CA ASP A 341 18.26 20.03 -6.88
C ASP A 341 19.19 19.54 -5.77
N LEU A 342 20.45 19.97 -5.80
CA LEU A 342 21.46 19.62 -4.80
C LEU A 342 21.25 20.37 -3.49
N ALA A 343 21.60 19.74 -2.39
CA ALA A 343 21.56 20.33 -1.06
C ALA A 343 22.57 21.49 -0.91
N THR A 344 22.21 22.48 -0.11
CA THR A 344 23.15 23.53 0.31
C THR A 344 24.34 22.90 1.06
N GLY A 345 25.57 23.18 0.64
CA GLY A 345 26.77 22.58 1.22
C GLY A 345 27.32 21.38 0.46
N ALA A 346 26.79 21.07 -0.73
CA ALA A 346 27.30 20.04 -1.63
C ALA A 346 28.81 20.19 -1.88
N ASP A 347 29.31 21.42 -2.09
CA ASP A 347 30.72 21.72 -2.35
C ASP A 347 31.62 21.26 -1.20
N LYS A 348 31.23 21.53 0.02
CA LYS A 348 31.97 21.11 1.23
C LYS A 348 31.97 19.60 1.39
N ALA A 349 30.87 18.95 1.12
CA ALA A 349 30.74 17.50 1.24
C ALA A 349 31.58 16.77 0.18
N LEU A 350 31.75 17.35 -0.99
CA LEU A 350 32.56 16.80 -2.10
C LEU A 350 34.05 17.12 -1.98
N ALA A 351 34.52 17.95 -1.06
CA ALA A 351 35.91 18.37 -0.94
C ALA A 351 36.89 17.19 -0.87
N ASP A 352 36.57 16.17 -0.05
CA ASP A 352 37.42 14.98 0.10
C ASP A 352 37.40 14.10 -1.15
N VAL A 353 36.28 14.06 -1.88
CA VAL A 353 36.20 13.36 -3.17
C VAL A 353 37.06 14.05 -4.21
N VAL A 354 37.00 15.37 -4.29
CA VAL A 354 37.86 16.16 -5.19
C VAL A 354 39.36 15.96 -4.90
N ALA A 355 39.73 16.00 -3.60
CA ALA A 355 41.10 15.73 -3.18
C ALA A 355 41.55 14.30 -3.54
N GLY A 356 40.68 13.31 -3.35
CA GLY A 356 40.95 11.93 -3.73
C GLY A 356 41.13 11.72 -5.21
N VAL A 357 40.36 12.42 -6.04
CA VAL A 357 40.54 12.40 -7.51
C VAL A 357 41.82 13.06 -7.94
N GLN A 358 42.22 14.16 -7.33
CA GLN A 358 43.52 14.80 -7.54
C GLN A 358 44.71 13.90 -7.16
N ALA A 359 44.49 13.02 -6.16
CA ALA A 359 45.46 11.99 -5.77
C ALA A 359 45.47 10.75 -6.71
N GLY A 360 44.75 10.79 -7.82
CA GLY A 360 44.75 9.75 -8.87
C GLY A 360 43.62 8.73 -8.84
N LYS A 361 42.67 8.84 -7.89
CA LYS A 361 41.47 8.00 -7.83
C LYS A 361 40.39 8.46 -8.81
N LYS A 362 39.35 7.64 -8.98
CA LYS A 362 38.16 8.02 -9.74
C LYS A 362 36.97 8.22 -8.81
N ALA A 363 36.08 9.14 -9.14
CA ALA A 363 34.81 9.33 -8.46
C ALA A 363 33.73 8.44 -9.12
N MET A 364 33.16 7.53 -8.38
CA MET A 364 32.03 6.68 -8.82
C MET A 364 30.73 7.21 -8.26
N ILE A 365 29.77 7.48 -9.15
CA ILE A 365 28.45 8.02 -8.80
C ILE A 365 27.38 6.96 -9.08
N SER A 366 26.55 6.65 -8.07
CA SER A 366 25.45 5.70 -8.17
C SER A 366 24.14 6.34 -7.72
N GLY A 367 23.10 6.31 -8.57
CA GLY A 367 21.78 6.87 -8.29
C GLY A 367 20.78 5.80 -7.88
N PHE A 368 20.05 6.03 -6.77
CA PHE A 368 19.02 5.15 -6.23
C PHE A 368 17.65 5.82 -6.26
N VAL A 369 16.61 5.00 -6.34
CA VAL A 369 15.22 5.43 -6.34
C VAL A 369 14.46 4.76 -5.20
N ASP A 370 13.34 5.36 -4.82
CA ASP A 370 12.36 4.69 -3.96
C ASP A 370 11.45 3.77 -4.81
N SER A 371 10.84 2.80 -4.16
CA SER A 371 9.92 1.83 -4.78
C SER A 371 8.54 2.43 -5.09
N THR A 372 8.30 3.70 -4.78
CA THR A 372 7.01 4.35 -4.94
C THR A 372 6.89 5.03 -6.31
N GLY A 373 5.73 4.89 -6.97
CA GLY A 373 5.44 5.56 -8.23
C GLY A 373 5.76 4.76 -9.49
N ASN A 374 5.94 5.47 -10.62
CA ASN A 374 6.20 4.85 -11.92
C ASN A 374 7.69 4.54 -12.10
N ALA A 375 8.03 3.27 -12.29
CA ALA A 375 9.41 2.80 -12.41
C ALA A 375 10.21 3.53 -13.52
N ALA A 376 9.60 3.81 -14.68
CA ALA A 376 10.27 4.50 -15.78
C ALA A 376 10.56 5.98 -15.45
N GLN A 377 9.66 6.64 -14.72
CA GLN A 377 9.88 8.02 -14.25
C GLN A 377 10.94 8.08 -13.16
N ASN A 378 10.97 7.09 -12.28
CA ASN A 378 11.94 6.98 -11.21
C ASN A 378 13.35 6.72 -11.76
N ASP A 379 13.51 5.83 -12.75
CA ASP A 379 14.79 5.59 -13.44
C ASP A 379 15.32 6.87 -14.10
N GLU A 380 14.45 7.65 -14.74
CA GLU A 380 14.85 8.91 -15.37
C GLU A 380 15.25 9.97 -14.33
N LEU A 381 14.52 10.06 -13.23
CA LEU A 381 14.83 10.98 -12.15
C LEU A 381 16.15 10.60 -11.43
N ALA A 382 16.44 9.30 -11.27
CA ALA A 382 17.73 8.85 -10.74
C ALA A 382 18.91 9.28 -11.63
N LYS A 383 18.75 9.19 -12.96
CA LYS A 383 19.75 9.67 -13.90
C LYS A 383 19.96 11.18 -13.80
N GLN A 384 18.87 11.96 -13.76
CA GLN A 384 18.94 13.41 -13.61
C GLN A 384 19.66 13.82 -12.33
N ARG A 385 19.40 13.15 -11.21
CA ARG A 385 20.08 13.36 -9.93
C ARG A 385 21.56 13.01 -10.01
N ALA A 386 21.92 11.89 -10.61
CA ALA A 386 23.30 11.49 -10.81
C ALA A 386 24.06 12.49 -11.72
N PHE A 387 23.40 13.02 -12.75
CA PHE A 387 23.97 14.07 -13.61
C PHE A 387 24.16 15.38 -12.86
N ALA A 388 23.22 15.80 -12.00
CA ALA A 388 23.39 16.99 -11.17
C ALA A 388 24.64 16.89 -10.27
N VAL A 389 24.88 15.74 -9.65
CA VAL A 389 26.09 15.51 -8.84
C VAL A 389 27.36 15.46 -9.70
N ARG A 390 27.31 14.85 -10.87
CA ARG A 390 28.43 14.87 -11.85
C ARG A 390 28.78 16.29 -12.24
N ASP A 391 27.78 17.10 -12.59
CA ASP A 391 27.99 18.46 -13.06
C ASP A 391 28.56 19.34 -11.94
N GLN A 392 28.19 19.09 -10.69
CA GLN A 392 28.79 19.73 -9.53
C GLN A 392 30.28 19.34 -9.35
N LEU A 393 30.64 18.07 -9.51
CA LEU A 393 32.04 17.63 -9.47
C LEU A 393 32.84 18.29 -10.61
N LYS A 394 32.27 18.43 -11.82
CA LYS A 394 32.92 19.17 -12.94
C LYS A 394 33.11 20.65 -12.60
N ALA A 395 32.13 21.29 -11.98
CA ALA A 395 32.24 22.69 -11.52
C ALA A 395 33.34 22.87 -10.46
N LEU A 396 33.60 21.83 -9.66
CA LEU A 396 34.70 21.78 -8.67
C LEU A 396 36.05 21.38 -9.28
N GLY A 397 36.15 21.28 -10.62
CA GLY A 397 37.40 21.05 -11.35
C GLY A 397 37.78 19.57 -11.54
N VAL A 398 36.85 18.64 -11.33
CA VAL A 398 37.11 17.22 -11.64
C VAL A 398 36.92 16.97 -13.14
N ALA A 399 37.93 16.40 -13.79
CA ALA A 399 37.86 16.05 -15.21
C ALA A 399 36.88 14.91 -15.47
N GLU A 400 36.20 14.95 -16.61
CA GLU A 400 35.08 14.03 -16.93
C GLU A 400 35.55 12.56 -17.04
N ASP A 401 36.78 12.32 -17.50
CA ASP A 401 37.41 10.99 -17.57
C ASP A 401 37.68 10.36 -16.18
N LYS A 402 37.63 11.16 -15.12
CA LYS A 402 37.77 10.76 -13.72
C LYS A 402 36.44 10.53 -13.00
N ILE A 403 35.31 10.73 -13.68
CA ILE A 403 33.96 10.52 -13.14
C ILE A 403 33.33 9.31 -13.82
N GLU A 404 32.95 8.32 -13.06
CA GLU A 404 32.29 7.11 -13.55
C GLU A 404 30.85 7.03 -13.02
N LEU A 405 29.87 6.98 -13.92
CA LEU A 405 28.46 6.77 -13.59
C LEU A 405 28.16 5.27 -13.64
N LYS A 406 27.83 4.69 -12.51
CA LYS A 406 27.52 3.27 -12.40
C LYS A 406 26.06 3.07 -11.98
N LYS A 407 25.29 2.34 -12.80
CA LYS A 407 23.96 1.90 -12.39
C LYS A 407 24.13 0.82 -11.30
N PRO A 408 23.55 1.00 -10.09
CA PRO A 408 23.63 -0.02 -9.04
C PRO A 408 22.90 -1.29 -9.49
N GLU A 409 23.35 -2.46 -9.04
CA GLU A 409 22.71 -3.77 -9.33
C GLU A 409 21.27 -3.81 -8.80
N ASN A 410 21.01 -3.12 -7.70
CA ASN A 410 19.68 -2.93 -7.15
C ASN A 410 19.39 -1.43 -7.08
N VAL A 411 18.63 -0.93 -8.05
CA VAL A 411 18.27 0.50 -8.15
C VAL A 411 17.23 0.87 -7.08
N ASP A 412 16.39 -0.11 -6.69
CA ASP A 412 15.39 0.05 -5.66
C ASP A 412 16.06 -0.03 -4.28
N ALA A 413 16.11 1.12 -3.61
CA ALA A 413 16.71 1.26 -2.29
C ALA A 413 15.67 1.24 -1.16
N GLY A 414 14.45 0.73 -1.43
CA GLY A 414 13.34 0.71 -0.48
C GLY A 414 12.43 1.93 -0.59
N ALA A 415 11.68 2.24 0.45
CA ALA A 415 10.73 3.34 0.47
C ALA A 415 11.26 4.58 1.22
N GLY A 416 10.79 5.76 0.82
CA GLY A 416 10.98 7.02 1.54
C GLY A 416 12.20 7.84 1.13
N ALA A 417 12.46 8.92 1.88
CA ALA A 417 13.50 9.91 1.59
C ALA A 417 14.93 9.32 1.54
N GLN A 418 15.20 8.32 2.35
CA GLN A 418 16.50 7.62 2.41
C GLN A 418 16.81 6.84 1.12
N ALA A 419 15.79 6.41 0.40
CA ALA A 419 15.92 5.68 -0.86
C ALA A 419 16.19 6.62 -2.05
N ARG A 420 15.75 7.86 -1.99
CA ARG A 420 15.94 8.89 -3.04
C ARG A 420 17.30 9.55 -2.90
N ARG A 421 18.36 8.81 -3.19
CA ARG A 421 19.73 9.30 -3.00
C ARG A 421 20.67 9.05 -4.17
N VAL A 422 21.74 9.80 -4.19
CA VAL A 422 22.92 9.55 -5.02
C VAL A 422 24.13 9.38 -4.11
N GLU A 423 24.88 8.33 -4.32
CA GLU A 423 26.09 8.04 -3.58
C GLU A 423 27.33 8.33 -4.44
N VAL A 424 28.33 8.98 -3.85
CA VAL A 424 29.63 9.25 -4.48
C VAL A 424 30.71 8.60 -3.63
N SER A 425 31.48 7.72 -4.25
CA SER A 425 32.60 7.03 -3.63
C SER A 425 33.87 7.18 -4.46
N LEU A 426 35.02 7.03 -3.82
CA LEU A 426 36.32 6.98 -4.48
C LEU A 426 36.72 5.53 -4.77
N VAL A 427 37.18 5.28 -6.02
CA VAL A 427 37.63 3.98 -6.49
C VAL A 427 39.04 4.09 -7.02
#